data_15a163f215047cc7c361f885b9225a39
#
_entry.id   15a163f215047cc7c361f885b9225a39
#
_cell.length_a   1.000
_cell.length_b   1.000
_cell.length_c   1.000
_cell.angle_alpha   90.00
_cell.angle_beta   90.00
_cell.angle_gamma   90.00
#
_symmetry.space_group_name_H-M   'P 1'
#
loop_
_entity.id
_entity.type
_entity.pdbx_description
1 polymer ?
#
loop_
_entity_poly.entity_id
_entity_poly.type
_entity_poly.pdbx_seq_one_letter_code
_entity_poly.pdbx_strand_id
1 'polypeptide(L)'
;MLDFNTRKEGTAIPHRPMFHIGRCTLAVTMENHEPLFNEVKDIVSGIRALMDRAYQQYSSLVDAVIKDEITDINQIERIMDGLVDLGDDVRFIEIYRKLCRHVYNRYPQLVGEHVTMFRAQFETANDADSPEPRQAETDTTE
;
A
#
# COMPACT_ATOMS: atom_id res chain seq x y z
N MET A 1 -38.03 55.13 -50.55
CA MET A 1 -38.85 55.90 -49.62
C MET A 1 -38.37 55.54 -48.23
N LEU A 2 -37.38 56.26 -47.70
CA LEU A 2 -37.48 57.45 -46.87
C LEU A 2 -38.48 57.26 -45.72
N ASP A 3 -37.95 57.11 -44.48
CA ASP A 3 -37.90 58.17 -43.45
C ASP A 3 -37.26 57.54 -42.20
N PHE A 4 -36.13 57.93 -41.75
CA PHE A 4 -35.79 59.08 -40.88
C PHE A 4 -36.77 59.32 -39.72
N ASN A 5 -36.35 58.93 -38.52
CA ASN A 5 -36.34 59.84 -37.37
C ASN A 5 -35.64 59.19 -36.18
N THR A 6 -34.44 59.59 -35.85
CA THR A 6 -34.03 60.71 -34.99
C THR A 6 -34.33 60.50 -33.52
N ARG A 7 -33.21 60.19 -32.79
CA ARG A 7 -32.78 60.87 -31.56
C ARG A 7 -33.55 60.68 -30.26
N LYS A 8 -32.95 60.06 -29.26
CA LYS A 8 -32.58 60.85 -28.05
C LYS A 8 -31.61 60.07 -27.16
N GLU A 9 -30.52 60.78 -26.91
CA GLU A 9 -29.52 60.50 -25.89
C GLU A 9 -30.13 60.44 -24.50
N GLY A 10 -29.71 59.52 -23.69
CA GLY A 10 -29.96 59.48 -22.27
C GLY A 10 -28.78 58.81 -21.60
N THR A 11 -27.75 59.61 -21.36
CA THR A 11 -26.61 59.29 -20.48
C THR A 11 -27.14 58.89 -19.12
N ALA A 12 -27.13 57.62 -18.82
CA ALA A 12 -27.27 57.15 -17.44
C ALA A 12 -25.95 56.46 -17.05
N ILE A 13 -25.22 57.13 -16.20
CA ILE A 13 -24.02 56.70 -15.52
C ILE A 13 -24.36 55.42 -14.73
N PRO A 14 -23.77 54.31 -14.97
CA PRO A 14 -23.99 53.14 -14.12
C PRO A 14 -23.28 53.38 -12.78
N HIS A 15 -24.06 53.48 -11.74
CA HIS A 15 -23.59 53.39 -10.38
C HIS A 15 -22.75 52.14 -10.20
N ARG A 16 -21.49 52.33 -9.85
CA ARG A 16 -20.65 51.27 -9.30
C ARG A 16 -21.36 50.70 -8.08
N PRO A 17 -21.67 49.40 -8.02
CA PRO A 17 -22.03 48.79 -6.78
C PRO A 17 -20.75 48.68 -5.93
N MET A 18 -20.80 49.21 -4.74
CA MET A 18 -19.84 49.04 -3.67
C MET A 18 -19.43 47.61 -3.55
N PHE A 19 -18.13 47.42 -3.49
CA PHE A 19 -17.51 46.19 -3.03
C PHE A 19 -18.07 45.84 -1.65
N HIS A 20 -19.07 44.99 -1.62
CA HIS A 20 -19.28 44.15 -0.47
C HIS A 20 -18.16 43.12 -0.46
N ILE A 21 -17.20 43.32 0.44
CA ILE A 21 -16.31 42.26 0.91
C ILE A 21 -17.23 41.29 1.66
N GLY A 22 -18.01 40.54 0.89
CA GLY A 22 -18.73 39.36 1.36
C GLY A 22 -17.69 38.31 1.65
N ARG A 23 -17.61 37.96 2.92
CA ARG A 23 -17.02 36.77 3.47
C ARG A 23 -16.78 35.72 2.39
N CYS A 24 -15.49 35.49 2.04
CA CYS A 24 -15.04 34.28 1.40
C CYS A 24 -15.22 33.16 2.43
N THR A 25 -16.45 32.68 2.56
CA THR A 25 -16.67 31.34 3.05
C THR A 25 -16.02 30.44 2.01
N LEU A 26 -14.81 29.99 2.29
CA LEU A 26 -14.28 28.79 1.74
C LEU A 26 -15.24 27.66 2.14
N ALA A 27 -16.35 27.57 1.43
CA ALA A 27 -17.03 26.32 1.25
C ALA A 27 -16.06 25.49 0.42
N VAL A 28 -15.14 24.82 1.11
CA VAL A 28 -14.51 23.63 0.55
C VAL A 28 -15.69 22.72 0.26
N THR A 29 -16.14 22.78 -0.96
CA THR A 29 -17.11 21.84 -1.50
C THR A 29 -16.47 20.47 -1.37
N MET A 30 -16.91 19.73 -0.36
CA MET A 30 -16.66 18.30 -0.21
C MET A 30 -17.47 17.51 -1.24
N GLU A 31 -17.68 18.10 -2.40
CA GLU A 31 -18.39 17.50 -3.52
C GLU A 31 -17.35 16.88 -4.45
N ASN A 32 -17.34 15.56 -4.51
CA ASN A 32 -16.70 14.65 -5.45
C ASN A 32 -15.51 13.82 -4.96
N HIS A 33 -15.44 13.44 -3.69
CA HIS A 33 -14.54 12.35 -3.27
C HIS A 33 -15.18 10.96 -3.49
N GLU A 34 -16.47 10.88 -3.71
CA GLU A 34 -17.21 9.64 -3.96
C GLU A 34 -16.67 8.83 -5.15
N PRO A 35 -16.45 9.41 -6.35
CA PRO A 35 -15.92 8.64 -7.47
C PRO A 35 -14.49 8.15 -7.22
N LEU A 36 -13.61 9.00 -6.65
CA LEU A 36 -12.25 8.61 -6.31
C LEU A 36 -12.22 7.52 -5.24
N PHE A 37 -13.08 7.61 -4.24
CA PHE A 37 -13.21 6.59 -3.20
C PHE A 37 -13.66 5.24 -3.78
N ASN A 38 -14.60 5.26 -4.71
CA ASN A 38 -15.07 4.06 -5.38
C ASN A 38 -13.98 3.43 -6.27
N GLU A 39 -13.21 4.23 -7.01
CA GLU A 39 -12.07 3.77 -7.80
C GLU A 39 -11.00 3.11 -6.91
N VAL A 40 -10.64 3.73 -5.79
CA VAL A 40 -9.69 3.15 -4.82
C VAL A 40 -10.23 1.83 -4.26
N LYS A 41 -11.50 1.74 -3.94
CA LYS A 41 -12.15 0.54 -3.44
C LYS A 41 -12.13 -0.60 -4.46
N ASP A 42 -12.35 -0.28 -5.73
CA ASP A 42 -12.29 -1.25 -6.82
C ASP A 42 -10.85 -1.77 -7.04
N ILE A 43 -9.85 -0.89 -6.97
CA ILE A 43 -8.42 -1.26 -7.02
C ILE A 43 -8.08 -2.19 -5.86
N VAL A 44 -8.46 -1.84 -4.63
CA VAL A 44 -8.20 -2.68 -3.44
C VAL A 44 -8.86 -4.04 -3.56
N SER A 45 -10.09 -4.09 -4.08
CA SER A 45 -10.80 -5.35 -4.34
C SER A 45 -10.10 -6.20 -5.39
N GLY A 46 -9.58 -5.57 -6.45
CA GLY A 46 -8.77 -6.22 -7.48
C GLY A 46 -7.47 -6.81 -6.92
N ILE A 47 -6.77 -6.07 -6.08
CA ILE A 47 -5.55 -6.55 -5.40
C ILE A 47 -5.84 -7.76 -4.53
N ARG A 48 -6.92 -7.73 -3.74
CA ARG A 48 -7.32 -8.89 -2.91
C ARG A 48 -7.59 -10.14 -3.74
N ALA A 49 -8.31 -10.00 -4.85
CA ALA A 49 -8.60 -11.12 -5.75
C ALA A 49 -7.31 -11.70 -6.38
N LEU A 50 -6.32 -10.85 -6.70
CA LEU A 50 -5.00 -11.28 -7.18
C LEU A 50 -4.23 -12.02 -6.10
N MET A 51 -4.23 -11.51 -4.86
CA MET A 51 -3.57 -12.15 -3.71
C MET A 51 -4.18 -13.52 -3.40
N ASP A 52 -5.50 -13.66 -3.46
CA ASP A 52 -6.17 -14.94 -3.25
C ASP A 52 -5.80 -15.97 -4.34
N ARG A 53 -5.71 -15.52 -5.59
CA ARG A 53 -5.24 -16.38 -6.69
C ARG A 53 -3.79 -16.78 -6.52
N ALA A 54 -2.92 -15.84 -6.16
CA ALA A 54 -1.50 -16.11 -5.88
C ALA A 54 -1.37 -17.13 -4.74
N TYR A 55 -2.13 -16.95 -3.65
CA TYR A 55 -2.13 -17.88 -2.53
C TYR A 55 -2.50 -19.32 -2.96
N GLN A 56 -3.54 -19.49 -3.78
CA GLN A 56 -3.93 -20.80 -4.30
C GLN A 56 -2.81 -21.43 -5.14
N GLN A 57 -2.16 -20.66 -6.01
CA GLN A 57 -1.04 -21.13 -6.83
C GLN A 57 0.15 -21.55 -5.98
N TYR A 58 0.61 -20.71 -5.05
CA TYR A 58 1.73 -21.02 -4.17
C TYR A 58 1.43 -22.18 -3.23
N SER A 59 0.22 -22.28 -2.71
CA SER A 59 -0.22 -23.42 -1.89
C SER A 59 -0.12 -24.73 -2.67
N SER A 60 -0.55 -24.73 -3.94
CA SER A 60 -0.44 -25.91 -4.81
C SER A 60 1.02 -26.28 -5.11
N LEU A 61 1.88 -25.28 -5.36
CA LEU A 61 3.33 -25.51 -5.59
C LEU A 61 4.01 -26.08 -4.34
N VAL A 62 3.71 -25.51 -3.17
CA VAL A 62 4.24 -26.01 -1.89
C VAL A 62 3.79 -27.45 -1.62
N ASP A 63 2.55 -27.76 -1.87
CA ASP A 63 2.03 -29.12 -1.73
C ASP A 63 2.71 -30.10 -2.72
N ALA A 64 3.01 -29.67 -3.95
CA ALA A 64 3.78 -30.46 -4.91
C ALA A 64 5.22 -30.73 -4.45
N VAL A 65 5.88 -29.75 -3.82
CA VAL A 65 7.20 -29.97 -3.21
C VAL A 65 7.10 -30.96 -2.05
N ILE A 66 6.11 -30.86 -1.20
CA ILE A 66 5.91 -31.75 -0.04
C ILE A 66 5.61 -33.18 -0.47
N LYS A 67 4.96 -33.35 -1.63
CA LYS A 67 4.68 -34.67 -2.22
C LYS A 67 5.87 -35.22 -3.04
N ASP A 68 7.01 -34.52 -3.06
CA ASP A 68 8.17 -34.85 -3.88
C ASP A 68 7.90 -34.89 -5.40
N GLU A 69 6.86 -34.18 -5.86
CA GLU A 69 6.58 -33.98 -7.28
C GLU A 69 7.53 -32.93 -7.90
N ILE A 70 7.94 -31.94 -7.08
CA ILE A 70 8.96 -30.94 -7.41
C ILE A 70 10.17 -31.20 -6.53
N THR A 71 11.28 -31.61 -7.14
CA THR A 71 12.54 -31.95 -6.44
C THR A 71 13.72 -31.11 -6.88
N ASP A 72 13.57 -30.30 -7.94
CA ASP A 72 14.60 -29.41 -8.43
C ASP A 72 14.84 -28.24 -7.45
N ILE A 73 16.10 -28.12 -6.98
CA ILE A 73 16.50 -27.13 -5.99
C ILE A 73 16.26 -25.70 -6.48
N ASN A 74 16.52 -25.41 -7.77
CA ASN A 74 16.33 -24.06 -8.31
C ASN A 74 14.84 -23.70 -8.38
N GLN A 75 13.98 -24.69 -8.59
CA GLN A 75 12.53 -24.46 -8.61
C GLN A 75 12.01 -24.25 -7.19
N ILE A 76 12.50 -25.01 -6.21
CA ILE A 76 12.18 -24.83 -4.80
C ILE A 76 12.61 -23.44 -4.32
N GLU A 77 13.82 -23.02 -4.65
CA GLU A 77 14.35 -21.70 -4.32
C GLU A 77 13.46 -20.58 -4.87
N ARG A 78 13.07 -20.63 -6.13
CA ARG A 78 12.14 -19.65 -6.73
C ARG A 78 10.77 -19.59 -6.04
N ILE A 79 10.27 -20.74 -5.58
CA ILE A 79 9.02 -20.78 -4.81
C ILE A 79 9.21 -20.11 -3.45
N MET A 80 10.36 -20.35 -2.80
CA MET A 80 10.69 -19.72 -1.51
C MET A 80 10.84 -18.21 -1.65
N ASP A 81 11.55 -17.73 -2.68
CA ASP A 81 11.70 -16.30 -2.99
C ASP A 81 10.34 -15.61 -3.18
N GLY A 82 9.50 -16.19 -4.03
CA GLY A 82 8.18 -15.62 -4.29
C GLY A 82 7.25 -15.61 -3.06
N LEU A 83 7.42 -16.54 -2.12
CA LEU A 83 6.70 -16.53 -0.85
C LEU A 83 7.20 -15.45 0.10
N VAL A 84 8.51 -15.15 0.08
CA VAL A 84 9.11 -14.05 0.85
C VAL A 84 8.66 -12.70 0.32
N ASP A 85 8.61 -12.53 -1.01
CA ASP A 85 8.11 -11.30 -1.65
C ASP A 85 6.66 -10.97 -1.29
N LEU A 86 5.86 -11.98 -0.98
CA LEU A 86 4.46 -11.86 -0.58
C LEU A 86 4.26 -11.94 0.95
N GLY A 87 5.34 -11.84 1.72
CA GLY A 87 5.36 -12.04 3.17
C GLY A 87 4.60 -11.01 4.01
N ASP A 88 4.11 -9.93 3.42
CA ASP A 88 3.22 -8.98 4.09
C ASP A 88 1.85 -9.61 4.46
N ASP A 89 1.43 -10.64 3.73
CA ASP A 89 0.23 -11.41 4.05
C ASP A 89 0.62 -12.66 4.85
N VAL A 90 0.12 -12.75 6.07
CA VAL A 90 0.40 -13.85 7.02
C VAL A 90 0.16 -15.25 6.44
N ARG A 91 -0.77 -15.38 5.49
CA ARG A 91 -1.08 -16.66 4.83
C ARG A 91 0.14 -17.20 4.06
N PHE A 92 0.89 -16.33 3.40
CA PHE A 92 2.11 -16.74 2.68
C PHE A 92 3.23 -17.12 3.64
N ILE A 93 3.35 -16.43 4.78
CA ILE A 93 4.33 -16.80 5.82
C ILE A 93 4.04 -18.21 6.37
N GLU A 94 2.77 -18.57 6.53
CA GLU A 94 2.40 -19.91 7.03
C GLU A 94 2.81 -21.02 6.06
N ILE A 95 2.52 -20.87 4.77
CA ILE A 95 2.93 -21.86 3.76
C ILE A 95 4.46 -21.84 3.52
N TYR A 96 5.12 -20.69 3.64
CA TYR A 96 6.58 -20.58 3.63
C TYR A 96 7.22 -21.38 4.77
N ARG A 97 6.72 -21.24 6.00
CA ARG A 97 7.20 -22.03 7.15
C ARG A 97 6.99 -23.52 6.96
N LYS A 98 5.86 -23.93 6.38
CA LYS A 98 5.56 -25.32 6.05
C LYS A 98 6.58 -25.86 5.04
N LEU A 99 6.88 -25.09 4.00
CA LEU A 99 7.88 -25.41 2.99
C LEU A 99 9.28 -25.54 3.59
N CYS A 100 9.72 -24.54 4.37
CA CYS A 100 11.04 -24.55 5.02
C CYS A 100 11.25 -25.80 5.88
N ARG A 101 10.25 -26.22 6.66
CA ARG A 101 10.34 -27.43 7.50
C ARG A 101 10.54 -28.69 6.66
N HIS A 102 9.88 -28.79 5.51
CA HIS A 102 10.03 -29.96 4.63
C HIS A 102 11.39 -29.94 3.92
N VAL A 103 11.78 -28.80 3.36
CA VAL A 103 13.01 -28.61 2.58
C VAL A 103 14.27 -28.72 3.45
N TYR A 104 14.19 -28.32 4.72
CA TYR A 104 15.33 -28.34 5.66
C TYR A 104 15.99 -29.72 5.78
N ASN A 105 15.23 -30.79 5.73
CA ASN A 105 15.76 -32.16 5.85
C ASN A 105 16.67 -32.53 4.67
N ARG A 106 16.43 -31.95 3.49
CA ARG A 106 17.17 -32.25 2.25
C ARG A 106 18.19 -31.16 1.92
N TYR A 107 17.85 -29.89 2.16
CA TYR A 107 18.65 -28.72 1.80
C TYR A 107 18.76 -27.71 2.97
N PRO A 108 19.46 -28.05 4.06
CA PRO A 108 19.51 -27.19 5.25
C PRO A 108 20.21 -25.85 4.98
N GLN A 109 21.18 -25.79 4.09
CA GLN A 109 21.88 -24.55 3.73
C GLN A 109 20.93 -23.57 3.02
N LEU A 110 20.16 -24.04 2.04
CA LEU A 110 19.19 -23.23 1.33
C LEU A 110 18.19 -22.57 2.30
N VAL A 111 17.65 -23.35 3.23
CA VAL A 111 16.71 -22.82 4.23
C VAL A 111 17.41 -21.83 5.17
N GLY A 112 18.66 -22.08 5.56
CA GLY A 112 19.44 -21.16 6.40
C GLY A 112 19.66 -19.80 5.75
N GLU A 113 20.00 -19.79 4.47
CA GLU A 113 20.17 -18.56 3.67
C GLU A 113 18.86 -17.79 3.54
N HIS A 114 17.76 -18.48 3.20
CA HIS A 114 16.44 -17.87 3.09
C HIS A 114 15.93 -17.30 4.41
N VAL A 115 16.11 -18.01 5.53
CA VAL A 115 15.71 -17.50 6.85
C VAL A 115 16.52 -16.26 7.22
N THR A 116 17.79 -16.19 6.87
CA THR A 116 18.64 -15.01 7.10
C THR A 116 18.17 -13.82 6.28
N MET A 117 17.84 -14.01 5.01
CA MET A 117 17.26 -12.96 4.16
C MET A 117 15.90 -12.49 4.67
N PHE A 118 15.02 -13.41 5.05
CA PHE A 118 13.73 -13.12 5.62
C PHE A 118 13.84 -12.23 6.88
N ARG A 119 14.75 -12.58 7.79
CA ARG A 119 15.01 -11.76 8.98
C ARG A 119 15.52 -10.38 8.64
N ALA A 120 16.47 -10.26 7.72
CA ALA A 120 16.99 -8.97 7.29
C ALA A 120 15.90 -8.08 6.69
N GLN A 121 14.92 -8.65 5.99
CA GLN A 121 13.84 -7.90 5.35
C GLN A 121 12.75 -7.47 6.33
N PHE A 122 12.37 -8.32 7.29
CA PHE A 122 11.21 -8.09 8.15
C PHE A 122 11.55 -7.72 9.60
N GLU A 123 12.72 -8.11 10.13
CA GLU A 123 13.11 -7.78 11.52
C GLU A 123 13.73 -6.39 11.63
N THR A 124 14.51 -5.93 10.63
CA THR A 124 15.09 -4.58 10.64
C THR A 124 14.03 -3.48 10.49
N ALA A 125 12.86 -3.78 9.93
CA ALA A 125 11.77 -2.83 9.83
C ALA A 125 11.09 -2.55 11.18
N ASN A 126 11.20 -3.46 12.16
CA ASN A 126 10.58 -3.33 13.47
C ASN A 126 11.47 -2.65 14.52
N ASP A 127 12.80 -2.59 14.30
CA ASP A 127 13.75 -1.97 15.24
C ASP A 127 13.77 -0.43 15.15
N ALA A 128 13.16 0.15 14.12
CA ALA A 128 13.07 1.60 13.96
C ALA A 128 12.06 2.29 14.90
N ASP A 129 11.20 1.53 15.58
CA ASP A 129 10.15 2.05 16.49
C ASP A 129 10.39 1.67 17.96
N SER A 130 11.62 1.27 18.33
CA SER A 130 11.96 1.06 19.72
C SER A 130 12.29 2.40 20.39
N PRO A 131 11.54 2.83 21.42
CA PRO A 131 11.87 4.04 22.17
C PRO A 131 13.22 3.86 22.87
N GLU A 132 14.12 4.80 22.62
CA GLU A 132 15.44 4.88 23.27
C GLU A 132 15.31 4.71 24.79
N PRO A 133 16.13 3.87 25.42
CA PRO A 133 16.14 3.76 26.88
C PRO A 133 16.57 5.09 27.47
N ARG A 134 15.66 5.76 28.17
CA ARG A 134 15.97 6.97 28.95
C ARG A 134 17.11 6.64 29.87
N GLN A 135 18.26 7.28 29.63
CA GLN A 135 19.39 7.25 30.53
C GLN A 135 18.92 7.82 31.86
N ALA A 136 18.91 6.97 32.89
CA ALA A 136 18.70 7.39 34.24
C ALA A 136 19.90 8.25 34.62
N GLU A 137 19.71 9.56 34.74
CA GLU A 137 20.66 10.46 35.38
C GLU A 137 20.82 10.00 36.83
N THR A 138 21.98 9.45 37.10
CA THR A 138 22.42 9.21 38.48
C THR A 138 22.84 10.56 39.04
N ASP A 139 21.91 11.19 39.77
CA ASP A 139 22.22 12.33 40.61
C ASP A 139 23.02 11.81 41.83
N THR A 140 24.33 12.04 41.74
CA THR A 140 25.26 11.81 42.85
C THR A 140 25.28 13.09 43.63
N THR A 141 24.49 13.17 44.73
CA THR A 141 24.66 14.22 45.73
C THR A 141 25.57 13.69 46.81
N GLU A 142 26.68 14.41 46.94
CA GLU A 142 27.63 14.37 48.03
C GLU A 142 27.15 15.29 49.17
#